data_c012daac9faf845a1da5ffc1abb40654
#
_entry.id   c012daac9faf845a1da5ffc1abb40654
#
_cell.length_a   1.000
_cell.length_b   1.000
_cell.length_c   1.000
_cell.angle_alpha   90.00
_cell.angle_beta   90.00
_cell.angle_gamma   90.00
#
_symmetry.space_group_name_H-M   'P 1'
#
loop_
_entity.id
_entity.type
_entity.pdbx_description
1 polymer ?
#
loop_
_entity_poly.entity_id
_entity_poly.type
_entity_poly.pdbx_seq_one_letter_code
_entity_poly.pdbx_strand_id
1 'polypeptide(L)'
;MLRALVEAGLELDLVIGTSIGAINGAVLATDPTSVGIDRLNALWSEVAASDLLGMNLIERVRTFARLRVAIEDPRPIRQLLERALPVRTFDQLAVEFHCVAASIERAAEHWFTTGPLIEALLASSAVPSLFPPVEFEGEHFYDGGLVNSVPVDRAVHFGGMEIYVLQVGRLEAPLRAPTKFYEPALRPSRSLDVIDLLQRATTRYRGSSYGCCPAPTR
;
A
#
# COMPACT_ATOMS: atom_id res chain seq x y z
N MET A 1 -8.88 -12.23 3.59
CA MET A 1 -7.99 -12.05 4.76
C MET A 1 -8.53 -11.00 5.72
N LEU A 2 -8.55 -9.71 5.39
CA LEU A 2 -9.10 -8.66 6.29
C LEU A 2 -10.48 -9.01 6.84
N ARG A 3 -11.40 -9.49 5.99
CA ARG A 3 -12.73 -9.95 6.43
C ARG A 3 -12.63 -11.01 7.55
N ALA A 4 -11.77 -12.01 7.39
CA ALA A 4 -11.61 -13.07 8.38
C ALA A 4 -11.06 -12.56 9.73
N LEU A 5 -10.19 -11.53 9.72
CA LEU A 5 -9.71 -10.89 10.95
C LEU A 5 -10.83 -10.13 11.65
N VAL A 6 -11.61 -9.37 10.89
CA VAL A 6 -12.77 -8.62 11.43
C VAL A 6 -13.85 -9.58 11.98
N GLU A 7 -14.17 -10.64 11.24
CA GLU A 7 -15.15 -11.66 11.66
C GLU A 7 -14.67 -12.47 12.89
N ALA A 8 -13.35 -12.59 13.07
CA ALA A 8 -12.76 -13.18 14.27
C ALA A 8 -12.81 -12.25 15.50
N GLY A 9 -13.32 -11.02 15.35
CA GLY A 9 -13.44 -10.07 16.44
C GLY A 9 -12.12 -9.50 16.93
N LEU A 10 -11.10 -9.43 16.04
CA LEU A 10 -9.82 -8.82 16.39
C LEU A 10 -9.97 -7.31 16.54
N GLU A 11 -9.59 -6.81 17.70
CA GLU A 11 -9.45 -5.38 17.94
C GLU A 11 -8.09 -4.92 17.42
N LEU A 12 -8.07 -3.80 16.72
CA LEU A 12 -6.88 -3.24 16.07
C LEU A 12 -6.50 -1.94 16.79
N ASP A 13 -5.30 -1.87 17.33
CA ASP A 13 -4.74 -0.65 17.92
C ASP A 13 -4.04 0.22 16.87
N LEU A 14 -3.40 -0.42 15.90
CA LEU A 14 -2.61 0.24 14.86
C LEU A 14 -2.71 -0.50 13.54
N VAL A 15 -2.91 0.23 12.47
CA VAL A 15 -2.84 -0.24 11.10
C VAL A 15 -1.66 0.43 10.38
N ILE A 16 -0.83 -0.35 9.72
CA ILE A 16 0.32 0.17 8.96
C ILE A 16 0.22 -0.34 7.53
N GLY A 17 0.43 0.54 6.56
CA GLY A 17 0.31 0.18 5.15
C GLY A 17 1.35 0.81 4.24
N THR A 18 1.60 0.14 3.13
CA THR A 18 2.47 0.60 2.03
C THR A 18 1.72 0.44 0.71
N SER A 19 1.72 1.48 -0.14
CA SER A 19 1.11 1.41 -1.48
C SER A 19 -0.37 0.99 -1.43
N ILE A 20 -0.77 -0.04 -2.17
CA ILE A 20 -2.11 -0.64 -2.09
C ILE A 20 -2.46 -1.04 -0.65
N GLY A 21 -1.47 -1.49 0.13
CA GLY A 21 -1.65 -1.78 1.55
C GLY A 21 -2.01 -0.55 2.38
N ALA A 22 -1.51 0.63 2.01
CA ALA A 22 -1.90 1.89 2.64
C ALA A 22 -3.37 2.25 2.33
N ILE A 23 -3.82 2.07 1.09
CA ILE A 23 -5.22 2.29 0.70
C ILE A 23 -6.14 1.35 1.49
N ASN A 24 -5.82 0.06 1.51
CA ASN A 24 -6.58 -0.94 2.24
C ASN A 24 -6.60 -0.64 3.75
N GLY A 25 -5.45 -0.28 4.29
CA GLY A 25 -5.28 0.08 5.70
C GLY A 25 -6.09 1.30 6.10
N ALA A 26 -6.10 2.35 5.29
CA ALA A 26 -6.87 3.56 5.54
C ALA A 26 -8.38 3.31 5.58
N VAL A 27 -8.91 2.49 4.64
CA VAL A 27 -10.33 2.11 4.65
C VAL A 27 -10.66 1.29 5.91
N LEU A 28 -9.79 0.34 6.28
CA LEU A 28 -9.95 -0.46 7.50
C LEU A 28 -9.85 0.41 8.76
N ALA A 29 -8.89 1.33 8.81
CA ALA A 29 -8.72 2.24 9.94
C ALA A 29 -9.87 3.25 10.08
N THR A 30 -10.56 3.57 8.98
CA THR A 30 -11.77 4.40 9.01
C THR A 30 -12.94 3.67 9.66
N ASP A 31 -13.10 2.38 9.37
CA ASP A 31 -14.18 1.54 9.86
C ASP A 31 -13.70 0.09 9.95
N PRO A 32 -13.24 -0.36 11.13
CA PRO A 32 -12.70 -1.71 11.34
C PRO A 32 -13.77 -2.79 11.45
N THR A 33 -14.96 -2.57 10.87
CA THR A 33 -16.08 -3.50 10.89
C THR A 33 -16.31 -4.16 9.52
N SER A 34 -17.30 -5.02 9.45
CA SER A 34 -17.76 -5.61 8.18
C SER A 34 -18.18 -4.55 7.16
N VAL A 35 -18.70 -3.40 7.63
CA VAL A 35 -19.10 -2.28 6.74
C VAL A 35 -17.87 -1.68 6.04
N GLY A 36 -16.75 -1.49 6.77
CA GLY A 36 -15.49 -1.05 6.16
C GLY A 36 -14.96 -2.06 5.14
N ILE A 37 -15.09 -3.36 5.42
CA ILE A 37 -14.71 -4.42 4.47
C ILE A 37 -15.59 -4.38 3.21
N ASP A 38 -16.89 -4.13 3.34
CA ASP A 38 -17.78 -4.03 2.19
C ASP A 38 -17.48 -2.79 1.35
N ARG A 39 -17.12 -1.66 2.00
CA ARG A 39 -16.61 -0.46 1.32
C ARG A 39 -15.33 -0.74 0.55
N LEU A 40 -14.40 -1.49 1.14
CA LEU A 40 -13.16 -1.90 0.48
C LEU A 40 -13.43 -2.79 -0.74
N ASN A 41 -14.37 -3.73 -0.65
CA ASN A 41 -14.78 -4.56 -1.77
C ASN A 41 -15.42 -3.73 -2.89
N ALA A 42 -16.27 -2.75 -2.55
CA ALA A 42 -16.87 -1.83 -3.52
C ALA A 42 -15.79 -1.00 -4.25
N LEU A 43 -14.81 -0.46 -3.52
CA LEU A 43 -13.67 0.27 -4.07
C LEU A 43 -12.94 -0.57 -5.13
N TRP A 44 -12.53 -1.79 -4.79
CA TRP A 44 -11.78 -2.65 -5.71
C TRP A 44 -12.63 -3.18 -6.86
N SER A 45 -13.93 -3.36 -6.65
CA SER A 45 -14.87 -3.71 -7.73
C SER A 45 -15.01 -2.57 -8.73
N GLU A 46 -15.04 -1.31 -8.27
CA GLU A 46 -15.04 -0.13 -9.14
C GLU A 46 -13.73 -0.02 -9.92
N VAL A 47 -12.58 -0.24 -9.27
CA VAL A 47 -11.27 -0.28 -9.93
C VAL A 47 -11.21 -1.38 -10.99
N ALA A 48 -11.71 -2.56 -10.70
CA ALA A 48 -11.73 -3.69 -11.63
C ALA A 48 -12.68 -3.46 -12.82
N ALA A 49 -13.80 -2.77 -12.60
CA ALA A 49 -14.76 -2.42 -13.65
C ALA A 49 -14.34 -1.20 -14.48
N SER A 50 -13.51 -0.33 -13.90
CA SER A 50 -12.95 0.82 -14.59
C SER A 50 -11.68 0.40 -15.34
N ASP A 51 -11.46 0.98 -16.51
CA ASP A 51 -10.22 0.80 -17.30
C ASP A 51 -9.00 1.49 -16.63
N LEU A 52 -9.12 1.88 -15.35
CA LEU A 52 -8.10 2.60 -14.57
C LEU A 52 -6.76 1.87 -14.51
N LEU A 53 -6.79 0.52 -14.56
CA LEU A 53 -5.58 -0.33 -14.63
C LEU A 53 -5.45 -1.04 -15.97
N GLY A 54 -6.39 -0.85 -16.89
CA GLY A 54 -6.60 -1.64 -18.10
C GLY A 54 -6.20 -0.97 -19.41
N MET A 55 -5.47 0.13 -19.39
CA MET A 55 -4.95 0.72 -20.64
C MET A 55 -4.14 -0.30 -21.43
N ASN A 56 -4.46 -0.48 -22.70
CA ASN A 56 -3.74 -1.34 -23.62
C ASN A 56 -2.23 -1.13 -23.51
N LEU A 57 -1.49 -2.20 -23.24
CA LEU A 57 -0.03 -2.20 -23.08
C LEU A 57 0.68 -1.46 -24.23
N ILE A 58 0.09 -1.48 -25.42
CA ILE A 58 0.60 -0.79 -26.63
C ILE A 58 0.51 0.73 -26.50
N GLU A 59 -0.58 1.25 -25.92
CA GLU A 59 -0.73 2.70 -25.67
C GLU A 59 0.18 3.18 -24.55
N ARG A 60 0.35 2.37 -23.50
CA ARG A 60 1.30 2.64 -22.40
C ARG A 60 2.74 2.76 -22.92
N VAL A 61 3.18 1.79 -23.73
CA VAL A 61 4.53 1.80 -24.34
C VAL A 61 4.69 3.00 -25.29
N ARG A 62 3.66 3.35 -26.04
CA ARG A 62 3.69 4.46 -26.99
C ARG A 62 3.74 5.83 -26.29
N THR A 63 3.05 5.98 -25.19
CA THR A 63 3.02 7.18 -24.35
C THR A 63 4.34 7.33 -23.60
N PHE A 64 4.86 6.27 -23.01
CA PHE A 64 6.19 6.25 -22.36
C PHE A 64 7.33 6.60 -23.34
N ALA A 65 7.31 6.04 -24.56
CA ALA A 65 8.31 6.33 -25.58
C ALA A 65 8.27 7.80 -26.06
N ARG A 66 7.09 8.44 -26.04
CA ARG A 66 6.91 9.84 -26.47
C ARG A 66 7.23 10.87 -25.40
N LEU A 67 6.88 10.64 -24.14
CA LEU A 67 6.85 11.68 -23.12
C LEU A 67 7.96 11.58 -22.07
N ARG A 68 8.64 10.44 -21.92
CA ARG A 68 9.63 10.18 -20.87
C ARG A 68 9.19 10.57 -19.45
N VAL A 69 7.88 10.66 -19.22
CA VAL A 69 7.23 11.08 -17.97
C VAL A 69 6.15 10.06 -17.62
N ALA A 70 5.72 10.06 -16.35
CA ALA A 70 4.65 9.21 -15.83
C ALA A 70 3.45 9.08 -16.79
N ILE A 71 2.92 7.87 -16.88
CA ILE A 71 1.97 7.48 -17.92
C ILE A 71 0.54 7.84 -17.52
N GLU A 72 0.26 7.95 -16.22
CA GLU A 72 -1.11 8.10 -15.71
C GLU A 72 -1.31 9.39 -14.91
N ASP A 73 -2.47 9.98 -15.12
CA ASP A 73 -2.96 11.10 -14.35
C ASP A 73 -3.41 10.62 -12.96
N PRO A 74 -2.95 11.18 -11.85
CA PRO A 74 -3.34 10.77 -10.51
C PRO A 74 -4.78 11.16 -10.13
N ARG A 75 -5.43 12.05 -10.91
CA ARG A 75 -6.80 12.55 -10.62
C ARG A 75 -7.86 11.47 -10.49
N PRO A 76 -7.93 10.43 -11.34
CA PRO A 76 -8.90 9.36 -11.19
C PRO A 76 -8.76 8.58 -9.88
N ILE A 77 -7.52 8.29 -9.45
CA ILE A 77 -7.27 7.61 -8.16
C ILE A 77 -7.65 8.53 -7.01
N ARG A 78 -7.30 9.80 -7.07
CA ARG A 78 -7.71 10.79 -6.07
C ARG A 78 -9.23 10.80 -5.89
N GLN A 79 -9.99 10.92 -6.97
CA GLN A 79 -11.45 10.92 -6.93
C GLN A 79 -12.02 9.61 -6.37
N LEU A 80 -11.41 8.49 -6.71
CA LEU A 80 -11.80 7.19 -6.18
C LEU A 80 -11.60 7.13 -4.66
N LEU A 81 -10.45 7.56 -4.16
CA LEU A 81 -10.14 7.62 -2.72
C LEU A 81 -11.07 8.61 -2.00
N GLU A 82 -11.35 9.77 -2.59
CA GLU A 82 -12.27 10.76 -2.04
C GLU A 82 -13.71 10.25 -1.89
N ARG A 83 -14.15 9.35 -2.77
CA ARG A 83 -15.46 8.68 -2.66
C ARG A 83 -15.44 7.54 -1.64
N ALA A 84 -14.37 6.79 -1.59
CA ALA A 84 -14.26 5.62 -0.72
C ALA A 84 -14.02 5.98 0.75
N LEU A 85 -13.34 7.10 1.02
CA LEU A 85 -12.99 7.54 2.37
C LEU A 85 -13.89 8.70 2.81
N PRO A 86 -14.74 8.53 3.81
CA PRO A 86 -15.60 9.59 4.35
C PRO A 86 -14.82 10.63 5.17
N VAL A 87 -13.57 10.32 5.53
CA VAL A 87 -12.66 11.15 6.32
C VAL A 87 -11.58 11.77 5.44
N ARG A 88 -10.98 12.88 5.88
CA ARG A 88 -9.98 13.62 5.11
C ARG A 88 -8.60 13.70 5.78
N THR A 89 -8.54 13.46 7.07
CA THR A 89 -7.32 13.58 7.87
C THR A 89 -7.14 12.34 8.75
N PHE A 90 -5.91 12.09 9.19
CA PHE A 90 -5.56 10.94 10.02
C PHE A 90 -6.28 10.94 11.38
N ASP A 91 -6.49 12.12 11.98
CA ASP A 91 -7.16 12.28 13.28
C ASP A 91 -8.66 11.91 13.26
N GLN A 92 -9.25 11.79 12.08
CA GLN A 92 -10.64 11.36 11.90
C GLN A 92 -10.80 9.84 11.80
N LEU A 93 -9.71 9.10 11.77
CA LEU A 93 -9.73 7.64 11.68
C LEU A 93 -10.14 7.02 13.03
N ALA A 94 -10.85 5.90 12.97
CA ALA A 94 -11.27 5.16 14.17
C ALA A 94 -10.12 4.37 14.81
N VAL A 95 -9.12 4.01 14.02
CA VAL A 95 -7.91 3.29 14.44
C VAL A 95 -6.70 4.09 14.02
N GLU A 96 -5.64 4.11 14.84
CA GLU A 96 -4.37 4.72 14.48
C GLU A 96 -3.84 4.12 13.18
N PHE A 97 -3.40 4.99 12.26
CA PHE A 97 -2.95 4.56 10.95
C PHE A 97 -1.64 5.23 10.56
N HIS A 98 -0.71 4.43 10.04
CA HIS A 98 0.55 4.91 9.48
C HIS A 98 0.70 4.42 8.04
N CYS A 99 1.19 5.29 7.16
CA CYS A 99 1.64 4.84 5.85
C CYS A 99 3.01 5.43 5.49
N VAL A 100 3.77 4.67 4.71
CA VAL A 100 5.12 5.03 4.31
C VAL A 100 5.17 5.43 2.84
N ALA A 101 5.98 6.43 2.53
CA ALA A 101 6.40 6.79 1.18
C ALA A 101 7.92 6.97 1.13
N ALA A 102 8.48 6.93 -0.08
CA ALA A 102 9.90 7.19 -0.32
C ALA A 102 10.11 8.67 -0.64
N SER A 103 10.76 9.42 0.25
CA SER A 103 11.18 10.81 -0.04
C SER A 103 12.32 10.79 -1.04
N ILE A 104 12.18 11.54 -2.14
CA ILE A 104 13.21 11.67 -3.17
C ILE A 104 14.40 12.47 -2.63
N GLU A 105 14.11 13.61 -2.02
CA GLU A 105 15.15 14.55 -1.54
C GLU A 105 15.97 13.95 -0.42
N ARG A 106 15.34 13.18 0.47
CA ARG A 106 16.03 12.55 1.61
C ARG A 106 16.60 11.17 1.29
N ALA A 107 16.19 10.55 0.17
CA ALA A 107 16.50 9.16 -0.16
C ALA A 107 16.22 8.19 1.00
N ALA A 108 15.09 8.38 1.68
CA ALA A 108 14.73 7.70 2.92
C ALA A 108 13.21 7.48 3.04
N GLU A 109 12.83 6.65 4.01
CA GLU A 109 11.43 6.50 4.43
C GLU A 109 10.88 7.82 4.97
N HIS A 110 9.65 8.12 4.58
CA HIS A 110 8.84 9.13 5.20
C HIS A 110 7.53 8.51 5.70
N TRP A 111 7.24 8.70 6.97
CA TRP A 111 6.05 8.17 7.61
C TRP A 111 4.99 9.24 7.74
N PHE A 112 3.87 9.05 7.08
CA PHE A 112 2.68 9.85 7.28
C PHE A 112 1.85 9.25 8.42
N THR A 113 1.61 10.04 9.45
CA THR A 113 0.84 9.68 10.64
C THR A 113 -0.19 10.74 11.02
N THR A 114 -0.12 11.90 10.38
CA THR A 114 -0.97 13.06 10.62
C THR A 114 -1.22 13.82 9.31
N GLY A 115 -2.12 14.79 9.33
CA GLY A 115 -2.39 15.67 8.19
C GLY A 115 -3.37 15.09 7.16
N PRO A 116 -3.27 15.51 5.88
CA PRO A 116 -4.22 15.14 4.85
C PRO A 116 -4.03 13.69 4.40
N LEU A 117 -5.06 12.87 4.60
CA LEU A 117 -5.01 11.44 4.35
C LEU A 117 -4.85 11.08 2.87
N ILE A 118 -5.58 11.76 1.99
CA ILE A 118 -5.57 11.45 0.55
C ILE A 118 -4.19 11.70 -0.06
N GLU A 119 -3.54 12.80 0.29
CA GLU A 119 -2.19 13.16 -0.15
C GLU A 119 -1.17 12.10 0.27
N ALA A 120 -1.25 11.66 1.51
CA ALA A 120 -0.39 10.61 2.05
C ALA A 120 -0.58 9.26 1.31
N LEU A 121 -1.82 8.89 1.02
CA LEU A 121 -2.13 7.67 0.26
C LEU A 121 -1.65 7.75 -1.18
N LEU A 122 -1.81 8.90 -1.84
CA LEU A 122 -1.28 9.13 -3.19
C LEU A 122 0.24 9.05 -3.20
N ALA A 123 0.92 9.67 -2.22
CA ALA A 123 2.37 9.62 -2.08
C ALA A 123 2.86 8.16 -1.87
N SER A 124 2.22 7.43 -0.94
CA SER A 124 2.54 6.02 -0.67
C SER A 124 2.33 5.10 -1.86
N SER A 125 1.46 5.48 -2.81
CA SER A 125 1.07 4.66 -3.97
C SER A 125 1.59 5.21 -5.31
N ALA A 126 2.47 6.20 -5.30
CA ALA A 126 3.05 6.80 -6.50
C ALA A 126 4.15 5.92 -7.11
N VAL A 127 3.76 4.83 -7.77
CA VAL A 127 4.70 3.88 -8.39
C VAL A 127 5.50 4.58 -9.49
N PRO A 128 6.85 4.58 -9.45
CA PRO A 128 7.68 5.16 -10.50
C PRO A 128 7.34 4.60 -11.89
N SER A 129 7.40 5.44 -12.89
CA SER A 129 7.02 5.15 -14.29
C SER A 129 5.52 4.95 -14.54
N LEU A 130 4.71 4.78 -13.49
CA LEU A 130 3.26 4.71 -13.60
C LEU A 130 2.63 6.07 -13.24
N PHE A 131 3.04 6.65 -12.12
CA PHE A 131 2.57 7.96 -11.65
C PHE A 131 3.72 8.95 -11.50
N PRO A 132 3.44 10.27 -11.62
CA PRO A 132 4.40 11.29 -11.24
C PRO A 132 4.67 11.23 -9.72
N PRO A 133 5.81 11.75 -9.26
CA PRO A 133 6.01 11.92 -7.82
C PRO A 133 4.96 12.88 -7.26
N VAL A 134 4.53 12.61 -6.05
CA VAL A 134 3.58 13.47 -5.34
C VAL A 134 4.35 14.52 -4.55
N GLU A 135 4.08 15.79 -4.80
CA GLU A 135 4.63 16.90 -4.03
C GLU A 135 3.79 17.12 -2.76
N PHE A 136 4.43 17.14 -1.61
CA PHE A 136 3.81 17.47 -0.32
C PHE A 136 4.81 18.21 0.56
N GLU A 137 4.42 19.39 1.06
CA GLU A 137 5.24 20.28 1.91
C GLU A 137 6.64 20.57 1.35
N GLY A 138 6.76 20.68 0.02
CA GLY A 138 8.01 21.01 -0.67
C GLY A 138 8.96 19.83 -0.86
N GLU A 139 8.56 18.61 -0.52
CA GLU A 139 9.25 17.37 -0.84
C GLU A 139 8.46 16.55 -1.87
N HIS A 140 9.15 15.70 -2.62
CA HIS A 140 8.56 14.80 -3.61
C HIS A 140 8.64 13.35 -3.13
N PHE A 141 7.56 12.63 -3.32
CA PHE A 141 7.41 11.27 -2.83
C PHE A 141 7.07 10.30 -3.95
N TYR A 142 7.69 9.13 -3.86
CA TYR A 142 7.32 7.93 -4.59
C TYR A 142 6.77 6.85 -3.67
N ASP A 143 6.27 5.77 -4.28
CA ASP A 143 5.71 4.59 -3.61
C ASP A 143 6.62 4.08 -2.49
N GLY A 144 6.03 3.86 -1.32
CA GLY A 144 6.75 3.37 -0.14
C GLY A 144 7.36 1.98 -0.32
N GLY A 145 6.89 1.20 -1.29
CA GLY A 145 7.47 -0.08 -1.64
C GLY A 145 8.94 -0.02 -2.10
N LEU A 146 9.44 1.17 -2.48
CA LEU A 146 10.86 1.37 -2.79
C LEU A 146 11.76 1.31 -1.56
N VAL A 147 11.24 1.61 -0.39
CA VAL A 147 11.99 1.71 0.87
C VAL A 147 11.53 0.69 1.90
N ASN A 148 10.22 0.46 2.04
CA ASN A 148 9.67 -0.47 3.02
C ASN A 148 8.34 -1.09 2.53
N SER A 149 8.43 -2.22 1.83
CA SER A 149 7.26 -2.89 1.25
C SER A 149 6.36 -3.59 2.27
N VAL A 150 6.93 -4.04 3.40
CA VAL A 150 6.22 -4.77 4.45
C VAL A 150 6.73 -4.27 5.82
N PRO A 151 6.18 -3.18 6.33
CA PRO A 151 6.74 -2.41 7.44
C PRO A 151 6.49 -3.04 8.83
N VAL A 152 6.95 -4.26 9.04
CA VAL A 152 6.84 -4.99 10.31
C VAL A 152 7.68 -4.34 11.41
N ASP A 153 8.84 -3.81 11.06
CA ASP A 153 9.74 -3.07 11.94
C ASP A 153 9.04 -1.88 12.61
N ARG A 154 8.20 -1.18 11.85
CA ARG A 154 7.38 -0.08 12.36
C ARG A 154 6.41 -0.56 13.44
N ALA A 155 5.71 -1.67 13.21
CA ALA A 155 4.79 -2.26 14.19
C ALA A 155 5.52 -2.70 15.47
N VAL A 156 6.70 -3.30 15.34
CA VAL A 156 7.56 -3.68 16.47
C VAL A 156 8.01 -2.43 17.24
N HIS A 157 8.42 -1.37 16.55
CA HIS A 157 8.85 -0.10 17.16
C HIS A 157 7.74 0.53 18.03
N PHE A 158 6.49 0.41 17.62
CA PHE A 158 5.32 0.88 18.37
C PHE A 158 4.83 -0.11 19.45
N GLY A 159 5.60 -1.17 19.73
CA GLY A 159 5.33 -2.10 20.82
C GLY A 159 4.25 -3.14 20.50
N GLY A 160 3.97 -3.40 19.24
CA GLY A 160 3.02 -4.44 18.83
C GLY A 160 3.41 -5.80 19.39
N MET A 161 2.55 -6.35 20.27
CA MET A 161 2.76 -7.70 20.86
C MET A 161 2.23 -8.78 19.93
N GLU A 162 1.20 -8.50 19.18
CA GLU A 162 0.61 -9.40 18.19
C GLU A 162 0.50 -8.65 16.86
N ILE A 163 1.22 -9.14 15.83
CA ILE A 163 1.32 -8.46 14.54
C ILE A 163 0.79 -9.40 13.46
N TYR A 164 -0.24 -8.94 12.74
CA TYR A 164 -0.79 -9.63 11.59
C TYR A 164 -0.23 -9.04 10.31
N VAL A 165 0.61 -9.80 9.61
CA VAL A 165 1.21 -9.38 8.35
C VAL A 165 0.41 -9.92 7.18
N LEU A 166 -0.19 -9.01 6.39
CA LEU A 166 -0.94 -9.32 5.20
C LEU A 166 -0.10 -8.97 3.97
N GLN A 167 0.64 -9.94 3.46
CA GLN A 167 1.48 -9.79 2.30
C GLN A 167 0.82 -10.42 1.06
N VAL A 168 0.73 -9.67 -0.03
CA VAL A 168 0.14 -10.10 -1.30
C VAL A 168 1.20 -10.63 -2.28
N GLY A 169 2.47 -10.54 -1.92
CA GLY A 169 3.60 -11.00 -2.74
C GLY A 169 3.70 -12.52 -2.80
N ARG A 170 4.33 -13.03 -3.86
CA ARG A 170 4.59 -14.45 -4.05
C ARG A 170 5.76 -14.88 -3.17
N LEU A 171 5.49 -15.67 -2.14
CA LEU A 171 6.51 -16.21 -1.22
C LEU A 171 7.05 -17.58 -1.66
N GLU A 172 6.36 -18.29 -2.56
CA GLU A 172 6.58 -19.71 -2.83
C GLU A 172 7.47 -20.01 -4.05
N ALA A 173 7.84 -19.00 -4.83
CA ALA A 173 8.70 -19.20 -5.98
C ALA A 173 9.71 -18.07 -6.15
N PRO A 174 10.99 -18.37 -6.41
CA PRO A 174 11.97 -17.33 -6.69
C PRO A 174 11.56 -16.54 -7.93
N LEU A 175 11.69 -15.23 -7.84
CA LEU A 175 11.53 -14.35 -9.00
C LEU A 175 12.66 -14.65 -9.99
N ARG A 176 12.31 -14.77 -11.28
CA ARG A 176 13.32 -14.84 -12.33
C ARG A 176 13.69 -13.43 -12.77
N ALA A 177 14.97 -13.18 -12.92
CA ALA A 177 15.43 -11.92 -13.50
C ALA A 177 14.78 -11.71 -14.88
N PRO A 178 14.30 -10.49 -15.20
CA PRO A 178 13.76 -10.19 -16.51
C PRO A 178 14.85 -10.40 -17.57
N THR A 179 14.51 -11.14 -18.61
CA THR A 179 15.46 -11.44 -19.70
C THR A 179 15.51 -10.35 -20.75
N LYS A 180 14.53 -9.43 -20.71
CA LYS A 180 14.43 -8.29 -21.64
C LYS A 180 14.16 -7.02 -20.85
N PHE A 181 14.78 -5.92 -21.24
CA PHE A 181 14.68 -4.60 -20.61
C PHE A 181 13.24 -4.06 -20.42
N TYR A 182 12.31 -4.54 -21.24
CA TYR A 182 10.88 -4.16 -21.19
C TYR A 182 9.99 -5.22 -20.55
N GLU A 183 10.55 -6.31 -20.03
CA GLU A 183 9.79 -7.33 -19.35
C GLU A 183 9.55 -6.84 -17.92
N PRO A 184 8.29 -6.49 -17.53
CA PRO A 184 8.03 -6.08 -16.16
C PRO A 184 8.42 -7.23 -15.24
N ALA A 185 9.11 -6.94 -14.15
CA ALA A 185 9.50 -7.90 -13.12
C ALA A 185 8.30 -8.65 -12.52
N LEU A 186 7.10 -8.13 -12.77
CA LEU A 186 5.81 -8.73 -12.49
C LEU A 186 5.15 -9.10 -13.83
N ARG A 187 5.27 -10.34 -14.29
CA ARG A 187 4.28 -10.88 -15.20
C ARG A 187 2.99 -11.06 -14.39
N PRO A 188 1.88 -10.40 -14.72
CA PRO A 188 0.59 -10.89 -14.30
C PRO A 188 0.38 -12.23 -15.04
N SER A 189 0.64 -13.34 -14.35
CA SER A 189 0.12 -14.63 -14.80
C SER A 189 -1.39 -14.49 -14.74
N ARG A 190 -2.05 -14.50 -15.91
CA ARG A 190 -3.48 -14.64 -16.16
C ARG A 190 -4.36 -14.17 -15.00
N SER A 191 -5.17 -13.14 -15.25
CA SER A 191 -6.21 -12.62 -14.37
C SER A 191 -6.01 -13.01 -12.90
N LEU A 192 -5.19 -12.24 -12.21
CA LEU A 192 -5.12 -12.31 -10.76
C LEU A 192 -6.51 -11.90 -10.27
N ASP A 193 -7.32 -12.88 -9.92
CA ASP A 193 -8.41 -12.67 -9.01
C ASP A 193 -7.79 -12.11 -7.75
N VAL A 194 -7.87 -10.79 -7.59
CA VAL A 194 -7.42 -10.06 -6.40
C VAL A 194 -8.05 -10.71 -5.15
N ILE A 195 -9.24 -11.30 -5.30
CA ILE A 195 -9.96 -12.05 -4.28
C ILE A 195 -9.21 -13.35 -3.89
N ASP A 196 -8.65 -14.09 -4.85
CA ASP A 196 -7.93 -15.35 -4.57
C ASP A 196 -6.55 -15.10 -3.94
N LEU A 197 -5.91 -13.97 -4.26
CA LEU A 197 -4.69 -13.51 -3.61
C LEU A 197 -4.93 -13.06 -2.16
N LEU A 198 -6.07 -12.42 -1.89
CA LEU A 198 -6.46 -12.00 -0.56
C LEU A 198 -6.79 -13.18 0.37
N GLN A 199 -7.06 -14.37 -0.16
CA GLN A 199 -7.42 -15.55 0.65
C GLN A 199 -6.23 -16.40 1.13
N ARG A 200 -5.00 -16.21 0.64
CA ARG A 200 -3.91 -17.19 0.81
C ARG A 200 -2.76 -16.81 1.75
N ALA A 201 -2.67 -15.61 2.29
CA ALA A 201 -1.48 -15.22 3.06
C ALA A 201 -1.79 -14.51 4.36
N THR A 202 -2.27 -15.25 5.36
CA THR A 202 -2.23 -14.80 6.76
C THR A 202 -1.08 -15.51 7.44
N THR A 203 0.04 -14.84 7.67
CA THR A 203 1.10 -15.33 8.54
C THR A 203 0.95 -14.64 9.88
N ARG A 204 0.68 -15.41 10.94
CA ARG A 204 0.65 -14.92 12.30
C ARG A 204 2.08 -14.90 12.82
N TYR A 205 2.61 -13.73 13.06
CA TYR A 205 3.89 -13.56 13.74
C TYR A 205 3.61 -13.43 15.24
N ARG A 206 3.89 -14.49 16.02
CA ARG A 206 3.97 -14.40 17.48
C ARG A 206 5.40 -14.00 17.80
N GLY A 207 5.58 -12.78 18.30
CA GLY A 207 6.87 -12.32 18.75
C GLY A 207 7.43 -13.29 19.80
N SER A 208 8.44 -14.07 19.44
CA SER A 208 9.32 -14.66 20.45
C SER A 208 10.15 -13.50 21.01
N SER A 209 10.22 -13.41 22.31
CA SER A 209 11.03 -12.46 23.06
C SER A 209 12.49 -12.50 22.56
N TYR A 210 12.82 -11.63 21.62
CA TYR A 210 14.20 -11.33 21.31
C TYR A 210 14.73 -10.44 22.43
N GLY A 211 15.66 -10.98 23.21
CA GLY A 211 16.39 -10.24 24.20
C GLY A 211 17.00 -8.98 23.59
N CYS A 212 16.86 -7.86 24.30
CA CYS A 212 17.52 -6.61 24.00
C CYS A 212 19.00 -6.85 23.62
N CYS A 213 19.37 -6.58 22.38
CA CYS A 213 20.76 -6.33 22.06
C CYS A 213 21.18 -5.01 22.76
N PRO A 214 22.22 -5.00 23.57
CA PRO A 214 22.73 -3.75 24.14
C PRO A 214 23.26 -2.86 23.00
N ALA A 215 22.94 -1.58 23.09
CA ALA A 215 23.45 -0.57 22.17
C ALA A 215 25.00 -0.61 22.14
N PRO A 216 25.62 -0.44 20.96
CA PRO A 216 27.07 -0.32 20.89
C PRO A 216 27.51 0.96 21.61
N THR A 217 28.26 0.81 22.68
CA THR A 217 29.03 1.90 23.30
C THR A 217 30.15 2.28 22.34
N ARG A 218 30.09 3.48 21.80
CA ARG A 218 31.07 4.28 21.07
C ARG A 218 31.94 3.57 20.04
#